data_52deba1d12d6e9b21699854887465ad8
#
_entry.id   52deba1d12d6e9b21699854887465ad8
#
_cell.length_a   1.000
_cell.length_b   1.000
_cell.length_c   1.000
_cell.angle_alpha   90.00
_cell.angle_beta   90.00
_cell.angle_gamma   90.00
#
_symmetry.space_group_name_H-M   'P 1'
#
loop_
_entity.id
_entity.type
_entity.pdbx_description
1 polymer ?
#
loop_
_entity_poly.entity_id
_entity_poly.type
_entity_poly.pdbx_seq_one_letter_code
_entity_poly.pdbx_strand_id
1 'polypeptide(L)'
;MERAQKAEAIETLKAQFSKMSSAVFLDFTGMTVGEVSKLRDVFRKQGVEYKVVKNKLVQKALADHKWAPGLNSALRGMTGVAWSFEEPSAAARAVKEFQKENEKLKVKAGLLEGIVLGPQAVAEQLATLPNKDEARAMLLATFNAPMQTFVRLLNVPATQMAAVLAAKAKQAGG
;
A
#
# COMPACT_ATOMS: atom_id res chain seq x y z
N MET A 1 -14.14 -20.18 22.49
CA MET A 1 -12.76 -20.57 22.17
C MET A 1 -12.12 -21.10 23.42
N GLU A 2 -11.66 -22.32 23.38
CA GLU A 2 -10.90 -22.94 24.46
C GLU A 2 -9.49 -22.34 24.60
N ARG A 3 -8.81 -22.63 25.72
CA ARG A 3 -7.50 -22.05 26.03
C ARG A 3 -6.43 -22.50 25.01
N ALA A 4 -6.51 -23.75 24.56
CA ALA A 4 -5.64 -24.33 23.53
C ALA A 4 -5.80 -23.62 22.17
N GLN A 5 -7.03 -23.42 21.71
CA GLN A 5 -7.33 -22.72 20.47
C GLN A 5 -6.86 -21.26 20.44
N LYS A 6 -6.85 -20.61 21.62
CA LYS A 6 -6.31 -19.23 21.72
C LYS A 6 -4.80 -19.20 21.62
N ALA A 7 -4.10 -20.19 22.16
CA ALA A 7 -2.65 -20.31 22.08
C ALA A 7 -2.23 -20.54 20.61
N GLU A 8 -2.85 -21.50 19.94
CA GLU A 8 -2.61 -21.82 18.54
C GLU A 8 -2.89 -20.61 17.62
N ALA A 9 -3.99 -19.87 17.88
CA ALA A 9 -4.30 -18.65 17.13
C ALA A 9 -3.23 -17.55 17.34
N ILE A 10 -2.67 -17.42 18.54
CA ILE A 10 -1.59 -16.45 18.83
C ILE A 10 -0.30 -16.86 18.09
N GLU A 11 0.05 -18.15 18.09
CA GLU A 11 1.24 -18.63 17.38
C GLU A 11 1.10 -18.41 15.85
N THR A 12 -0.07 -18.73 15.30
CA THR A 12 -0.36 -18.46 13.88
C THR A 12 -0.24 -16.98 13.55
N LEU A 13 -0.79 -16.10 14.39
CA LEU A 13 -0.67 -14.65 14.21
C LEU A 13 0.79 -14.19 14.32
N LYS A 14 1.55 -14.68 15.31
CA LYS A 14 2.99 -14.37 15.43
C LYS A 14 3.76 -14.78 14.18
N ALA A 15 3.49 -15.96 13.62
CA ALA A 15 4.13 -16.43 12.40
C ALA A 15 3.76 -15.58 11.18
N GLN A 16 2.52 -15.09 11.08
CA GLN A 16 2.09 -14.18 10.01
C GLN A 16 2.75 -12.80 10.15
N PHE A 17 2.79 -12.23 11.36
CA PHE A 17 3.44 -10.94 11.60
C PHE A 17 4.97 -10.96 11.43
N SER A 18 5.62 -12.11 11.62
CA SER A 18 7.07 -12.21 11.37
C SER A 18 7.42 -12.40 9.88
N LYS A 19 6.51 -12.91 9.08
CA LYS A 19 6.72 -13.14 7.62
C LYS A 19 6.23 -11.98 6.75
N MET A 20 5.40 -11.08 7.28
CA MET A 20 4.81 -10.00 6.51
C MET A 20 5.83 -8.93 6.10
N SER A 21 5.65 -8.34 4.93
CA SER A 21 6.30 -7.10 4.51
C SER A 21 5.49 -5.87 4.97
N SER A 22 4.17 -5.95 4.90
CA SER A 22 3.27 -4.91 5.41
C SER A 22 1.96 -5.49 5.93
N ALA A 23 1.28 -4.76 6.81
CA ALA A 23 -0.07 -5.07 7.25
C ALA A 23 -0.93 -3.80 7.31
N VAL A 24 -2.20 -3.92 6.91
CA VAL A 24 -3.17 -2.81 6.98
C VAL A 24 -4.32 -3.24 7.88
N PHE A 25 -4.62 -2.41 8.87
CA PHE A 25 -5.73 -2.59 9.82
C PHE A 25 -6.94 -1.81 9.32
N LEU A 26 -8.04 -2.52 9.13
CA LEU A 26 -9.26 -2.01 8.51
C LEU A 26 -10.44 -2.08 9.47
N ASP A 27 -11.31 -1.09 9.39
CA ASP A 27 -12.64 -1.11 9.99
C ASP A 27 -13.68 -1.40 8.92
N PHE A 28 -14.42 -2.47 9.11
CA PHE A 28 -15.51 -2.88 8.19
C PHE A 28 -16.89 -2.68 8.81
N THR A 29 -16.99 -1.82 9.83
CA THR A 29 -18.25 -1.52 10.50
C THR A 29 -19.27 -0.92 9.52
N GLY A 30 -20.45 -1.51 9.46
CA GLY A 30 -21.54 -1.06 8.57
C GLY A 30 -21.49 -1.62 7.14
N MET A 31 -20.55 -2.53 6.84
CA MET A 31 -20.52 -3.26 5.57
C MET A 31 -21.46 -4.47 5.60
N THR A 32 -22.09 -4.75 4.46
CA THR A 32 -22.90 -5.95 4.26
C THR A 32 -22.02 -7.17 4.00
N VAL A 33 -22.57 -8.38 4.19
CA VAL A 33 -21.84 -9.64 3.93
C VAL A 33 -21.36 -9.73 2.47
N GLY A 34 -22.17 -9.23 1.52
CA GLY A 34 -21.80 -9.19 0.11
C GLY A 34 -20.61 -8.26 -0.16
N GLU A 35 -20.57 -7.08 0.47
CA GLU A 35 -19.45 -6.13 0.35
C GLU A 35 -18.17 -6.72 0.94
N VAL A 36 -18.24 -7.39 2.08
CA VAL A 36 -17.08 -8.08 2.69
C VAL A 36 -16.58 -9.24 1.83
N SER A 37 -17.48 -9.95 1.14
CA SER A 37 -17.09 -11.02 0.21
C SER A 37 -16.34 -10.44 -1.00
N LYS A 38 -16.84 -9.36 -1.61
CA LYS A 38 -16.15 -8.64 -2.68
C LYS A 38 -14.77 -8.13 -2.24
N LEU A 39 -14.67 -7.58 -1.04
CA LEU A 39 -13.41 -7.15 -0.45
C LEU A 39 -12.38 -8.29 -0.37
N ARG A 40 -12.82 -9.48 0.08
CA ARG A 40 -11.96 -10.68 0.12
C ARG A 40 -11.49 -11.11 -1.27
N ASP A 41 -12.36 -11.02 -2.27
CA ASP A 41 -12.02 -11.39 -3.64
C ASP A 41 -10.98 -10.41 -4.24
N VAL A 42 -11.11 -9.10 -3.96
CA VAL A 42 -10.14 -8.09 -4.38
C VAL A 42 -8.78 -8.36 -3.72
N PHE A 43 -8.74 -8.61 -2.41
CA PHE A 43 -7.50 -8.95 -1.71
C PHE A 43 -6.85 -10.22 -2.24
N ARG A 44 -7.65 -11.27 -2.49
CA ARG A 44 -7.15 -12.54 -3.04
C ARG A 44 -6.53 -12.36 -4.43
N LYS A 45 -7.13 -11.54 -5.30
CA LYS A 45 -6.58 -11.22 -6.63
C LYS A 45 -5.22 -10.53 -6.56
N GLN A 46 -4.97 -9.75 -5.51
CA GLN A 46 -3.71 -9.02 -5.29
C GLN A 46 -2.72 -9.76 -4.38
N GLY A 47 -2.97 -11.05 -4.07
CA GLY A 47 -2.07 -11.86 -3.23
C GLY A 47 -2.03 -11.45 -1.76
N VAL A 48 -3.05 -10.72 -1.30
CA VAL A 48 -3.14 -10.22 0.09
C VAL A 48 -4.01 -11.15 0.91
N GLU A 49 -3.52 -11.59 2.06
CA GLU A 49 -4.28 -12.40 3.01
C GLU A 49 -5.10 -11.50 3.93
N TYR A 50 -6.43 -11.64 3.92
CA TYR A 50 -7.34 -10.88 4.77
C TYR A 50 -8.03 -11.79 5.79
N LYS A 51 -7.90 -11.46 7.08
CA LYS A 51 -8.61 -12.14 8.18
C LYS A 51 -9.18 -11.14 9.16
N VAL A 52 -10.36 -11.47 9.70
CA VAL A 52 -10.94 -10.77 10.85
C VAL A 52 -10.38 -11.40 12.11
N VAL A 53 -9.79 -10.59 12.98
CA VAL A 53 -9.07 -11.05 14.17
C VAL A 53 -9.63 -10.39 15.44
N LYS A 54 -9.50 -11.10 16.57
CA LYS A 54 -9.85 -10.52 17.86
C LYS A 54 -8.71 -9.60 18.34
N ASN A 55 -9.01 -8.33 18.60
CA ASN A 55 -8.04 -7.31 19.03
C ASN A 55 -7.15 -7.76 20.17
N LYS A 56 -7.73 -8.41 21.22
CA LYS A 56 -6.95 -8.92 22.36
C LYS A 56 -5.93 -10.01 22.00
N LEU A 57 -6.20 -10.81 20.94
CA LEU A 57 -5.25 -11.82 20.47
C LEU A 57 -4.11 -11.17 19.70
N VAL A 58 -4.43 -10.18 18.87
CA VAL A 58 -3.41 -9.39 18.17
C VAL A 58 -2.51 -8.66 19.14
N GLN A 59 -3.07 -7.99 20.16
CA GLN A 59 -2.29 -7.32 21.19
C GLN A 59 -1.31 -8.29 21.92
N LYS A 60 -1.76 -9.50 22.23
CA LYS A 60 -0.90 -10.53 22.86
C LYS A 60 0.16 -11.07 21.90
N ALA A 61 -0.18 -11.23 20.61
CA ALA A 61 0.78 -11.68 19.60
C ALA A 61 1.88 -10.65 19.35
N LEU A 62 1.54 -9.36 19.47
CA LEU A 62 2.43 -8.24 19.21
C LEU A 62 3.15 -7.70 20.45
N ALA A 63 2.83 -8.20 21.65
CA ALA A 63 3.40 -7.71 22.92
C ALA A 63 4.94 -7.71 22.95
N ASP A 64 5.56 -8.61 22.21
CA ASP A 64 7.01 -8.77 22.14
C ASP A 64 7.68 -7.72 21.21
N HIS A 65 6.90 -6.95 20.44
CA HIS A 65 7.42 -5.98 19.48
C HIS A 65 7.40 -4.54 20.02
N LYS A 66 8.47 -3.78 19.77
CA LYS A 66 8.65 -2.39 20.26
C LYS A 66 7.60 -1.41 19.72
N TRP A 67 6.98 -1.69 18.57
CA TRP A 67 5.98 -0.86 17.91
C TRP A 67 4.53 -1.17 18.35
N ALA A 68 4.32 -2.21 19.17
CA ALA A 68 3.01 -2.61 19.68
C ALA A 68 2.20 -1.48 20.35
N PRO A 69 2.80 -0.59 21.17
CA PRO A 69 2.06 0.50 21.81
C PRO A 69 1.37 1.45 20.82
N GLY A 70 1.98 1.71 19.66
CA GLY A 70 1.43 2.58 18.63
C GLY A 70 0.17 2.04 17.96
N LEU A 71 -0.03 0.72 17.95
CA LEU A 71 -1.20 0.07 17.38
C LEU A 71 -2.39 -0.07 18.34
N ASN A 72 -2.21 0.17 19.63
CA ASN A 72 -3.27 -0.01 20.62
C ASN A 72 -4.49 0.91 20.36
N SER A 73 -4.28 2.08 19.80
CA SER A 73 -5.35 3.00 19.40
C SER A 73 -6.15 2.46 18.20
N ALA A 74 -5.50 1.80 17.27
CA ALA A 74 -6.12 1.22 16.08
C ALA A 74 -6.85 -0.11 16.38
N LEU A 75 -6.45 -0.84 17.43
CA LEU A 75 -7.05 -2.12 17.84
C LEU A 75 -8.29 -1.94 18.73
N ARG A 76 -9.18 -0.99 18.41
CA ARG A 76 -10.47 -0.79 19.07
C ARG A 76 -11.60 -1.07 18.08
N GLY A 77 -12.69 -1.68 18.55
CA GLY A 77 -13.85 -2.03 17.72
C GLY A 77 -13.60 -3.20 16.76
N MET A 78 -14.32 -3.26 15.65
CA MET A 78 -14.15 -4.30 14.64
C MET A 78 -12.84 -4.06 13.88
N THR A 79 -12.02 -5.10 13.74
CA THR A 79 -10.73 -4.99 13.08
C THR A 79 -10.50 -6.17 12.15
N GLY A 80 -10.34 -5.89 10.87
CA GLY A 80 -9.80 -6.81 9.89
C GLY A 80 -8.33 -6.47 9.65
N VAL A 81 -7.50 -7.46 9.42
CA VAL A 81 -6.09 -7.29 9.06
C VAL A 81 -5.86 -7.87 7.70
N ALA A 82 -5.24 -7.09 6.83
CA ALA A 82 -4.79 -7.48 5.51
C ALA A 82 -3.26 -7.56 5.54
N TRP A 83 -2.70 -8.76 5.34
CA TRP A 83 -1.26 -8.99 5.31
C TRP A 83 -0.77 -9.08 3.88
N SER A 84 0.29 -8.38 3.56
CA SER A 84 1.03 -8.50 2.32
C SER A 84 2.40 -9.11 2.59
N PHE A 85 2.78 -10.14 1.83
CA PHE A 85 4.03 -10.87 2.00
C PHE A 85 5.07 -10.48 0.95
N GLU A 86 4.65 -10.31 -0.29
CA GLU A 86 5.54 -10.04 -1.41
C GLU A 86 5.68 -8.54 -1.68
N GLU A 87 4.55 -7.85 -1.82
CA GLU A 87 4.50 -6.43 -2.18
C GLU A 87 3.93 -5.59 -1.03
N PRO A 88 4.72 -4.71 -0.42
CA PRO A 88 4.26 -3.91 0.70
C PRO A 88 3.10 -2.95 0.34
N SER A 89 3.00 -2.53 -0.92
CA SER A 89 1.94 -1.63 -1.39
C SER A 89 0.64 -2.32 -1.77
N ALA A 90 0.65 -3.65 -2.01
CA ALA A 90 -0.52 -4.39 -2.53
C ALA A 90 -1.76 -4.23 -1.65
N ALA A 91 -1.63 -4.40 -0.33
CA ALA A 91 -2.75 -4.24 0.59
C ALA A 91 -3.34 -2.82 0.57
N ALA A 92 -2.48 -1.80 0.53
CA ALA A 92 -2.94 -0.40 0.53
C ALA A 92 -3.57 0.01 -0.80
N ARG A 93 -3.04 -0.48 -1.93
CA ARG A 93 -3.63 -0.26 -3.26
C ARG A 93 -5.01 -0.89 -3.36
N ALA A 94 -5.16 -2.16 -2.93
CA ALA A 94 -6.45 -2.85 -2.89
C ALA A 94 -7.48 -2.09 -2.05
N VAL A 95 -7.08 -1.60 -0.89
CA VAL A 95 -7.94 -0.79 -0.01
C VAL A 95 -8.34 0.51 -0.69
N LYS A 96 -7.41 1.20 -1.34
CA LYS A 96 -7.69 2.47 -2.03
C LYS A 96 -8.64 2.30 -3.22
N GLU A 97 -8.51 1.21 -3.97
CA GLU A 97 -9.45 0.87 -5.05
C GLU A 97 -10.84 0.58 -4.49
N PHE A 98 -10.92 -0.23 -3.45
CA PHE A 98 -12.19 -0.59 -2.84
C PHE A 98 -12.87 0.59 -2.14
N GLN A 99 -12.11 1.52 -1.56
CA GLN A 99 -12.66 2.74 -0.96
C GLN A 99 -13.33 3.67 -1.98
N LYS A 100 -12.91 3.65 -3.25
CA LYS A 100 -13.59 4.40 -4.33
C LYS A 100 -14.99 3.88 -4.60
N GLU A 101 -15.21 2.59 -4.40
CA GLU A 101 -16.52 1.95 -4.59
C GLU A 101 -17.36 1.95 -3.30
N ASN A 102 -16.70 1.93 -2.13
CA ASN A 102 -17.36 1.79 -0.82
C ASN A 102 -16.68 2.67 0.23
N GLU A 103 -17.28 3.82 0.52
CA GLU A 103 -16.80 4.78 1.54
C GLU A 103 -16.88 4.25 2.99
N LYS A 104 -17.60 3.14 3.21
CA LYS A 104 -17.78 2.55 4.56
C LYS A 104 -16.50 1.92 5.10
N LEU A 105 -15.57 1.50 4.22
CA LEU A 105 -14.30 0.92 4.63
C LEU A 105 -13.35 2.00 5.12
N LYS A 106 -12.96 1.94 6.40
CA LYS A 106 -12.03 2.90 7.00
C LYS A 106 -10.70 2.23 7.33
N VAL A 107 -9.61 2.88 6.97
CA VAL A 107 -8.27 2.48 7.40
C VAL A 107 -8.04 3.01 8.81
N LYS A 108 -7.61 2.13 9.73
CA LYS A 108 -7.24 2.50 11.10
C LYS A 108 -5.78 2.80 11.24
N ALA A 109 -4.95 1.93 10.74
CA ALA A 109 -3.48 2.06 10.75
C ALA A 109 -2.87 1.14 9.71
N GLY A 110 -1.62 1.42 9.35
CA GLY A 110 -0.76 0.51 8.61
C GLY A 110 0.49 0.17 9.39
N LEU A 111 1.10 -0.92 9.04
CA LEU A 111 2.39 -1.36 9.54
C LEU A 111 3.28 -1.69 8.35
N LEU A 112 4.43 -1.05 8.27
CA LEU A 112 5.45 -1.29 7.25
C LEU A 112 6.79 -1.50 7.95
N GLU A 113 7.35 -2.71 7.84
CA GLU A 113 8.67 -3.04 8.42
C GLU A 113 8.88 -2.59 9.87
N GLY A 114 7.80 -2.63 10.69
CA GLY A 114 7.86 -2.20 12.10
C GLY A 114 7.58 -0.72 12.35
N ILE A 115 7.28 0.06 11.29
CA ILE A 115 6.85 1.46 11.41
C ILE A 115 5.33 1.51 11.36
N VAL A 116 4.72 2.10 12.39
CA VAL A 116 3.27 2.30 12.44
C VAL A 116 2.90 3.56 11.67
N LEU A 117 2.06 3.40 10.66
CA LEU A 117 1.56 4.47 9.80
C LEU A 117 0.13 4.83 10.19
N GLY A 118 -0.16 6.11 10.29
CA GLY A 118 -1.53 6.60 10.46
C GLY A 118 -2.40 6.38 9.23
N PRO A 119 -3.73 6.54 9.33
CA PRO A 119 -4.65 6.26 8.22
C PRO A 119 -4.38 7.09 6.96
N GLN A 120 -3.99 8.36 7.11
CA GLN A 120 -3.62 9.23 5.98
C GLN A 120 -2.31 8.77 5.33
N ALA A 121 -1.30 8.43 6.13
CA ALA A 121 -0.02 7.95 5.63
C ALA A 121 -0.14 6.60 4.88
N VAL A 122 -1.08 5.73 5.27
CA VAL A 122 -1.37 4.50 4.52
C VAL A 122 -1.93 4.82 3.13
N ALA A 123 -2.86 5.76 3.02
CA ALA A 123 -3.50 6.12 1.77
C ALA A 123 -2.55 6.90 0.82
N GLU A 124 -1.68 7.75 1.37
CA GLU A 124 -0.79 8.61 0.60
C GLU A 124 0.58 7.98 0.35
N GLN A 125 1.19 7.40 1.36
CA GLN A 125 2.55 6.86 1.27
C GLN A 125 2.54 5.39 0.85
N LEU A 126 1.84 4.52 1.60
CA LEU A 126 1.88 3.08 1.34
C LEU A 126 1.22 2.70 0.00
N ALA A 127 0.10 3.35 -0.35
CA ALA A 127 -0.59 3.09 -1.62
C ALA A 127 0.12 3.66 -2.86
N THR A 128 1.07 4.59 -2.70
CA THR A 128 1.85 5.17 -3.79
C THR A 128 3.22 4.52 -3.96
N LEU A 129 3.62 3.64 -3.05
CA LEU A 129 4.88 2.90 -3.22
C LEU A 129 4.86 2.10 -4.53
N PRO A 130 5.92 2.22 -5.34
CA PRO A 130 6.04 1.45 -6.57
C PRO A 130 6.18 -0.03 -6.26
N ASN A 131 5.72 -0.86 -7.19
CA ASN A 131 5.99 -2.28 -7.18
C ASN A 131 7.50 -2.53 -7.28
N LYS A 132 7.98 -3.71 -6.92
CA LYS A 132 9.40 -4.10 -6.95
C LYS A 132 10.04 -3.88 -8.32
N ASP A 133 9.34 -4.21 -9.39
CA ASP A 133 9.84 -4.02 -10.74
C ASP A 133 9.78 -2.55 -11.20
N GLU A 134 8.75 -1.81 -10.80
CA GLU A 134 8.66 -0.36 -10.98
C GLU A 134 9.79 0.37 -10.25
N ALA A 135 10.08 -0.02 -9.00
CA ALA A 135 11.17 0.55 -8.22
C ALA A 135 12.54 0.30 -8.87
N ARG A 136 12.76 -0.90 -9.41
CA ARG A 136 13.97 -1.24 -10.17
C ARG A 136 14.08 -0.43 -11.46
N ALA A 137 12.96 -0.26 -12.19
CA ALA A 137 12.92 0.56 -13.39
C ALA A 137 13.21 2.02 -13.08
N MET A 138 12.68 2.57 -11.99
CA MET A 138 12.98 3.94 -11.54
C MET A 138 14.46 4.11 -11.18
N LEU A 139 15.05 3.13 -10.48
CA LEU A 139 16.49 3.15 -10.19
C LEU A 139 17.34 3.17 -11.46
N LEU A 140 17.04 2.30 -12.43
CA LEU A 140 17.74 2.28 -13.72
C LEU A 140 17.55 3.58 -14.48
N ALA A 141 16.33 4.15 -14.46
CA ALA A 141 16.04 5.44 -15.08
C ALA A 141 16.87 6.57 -14.45
N THR A 142 17.00 6.60 -13.11
CA THR A 142 17.81 7.61 -12.41
C THR A 142 19.29 7.50 -12.73
N PHE A 143 19.84 6.28 -12.87
CA PHE A 143 21.21 6.07 -13.31
C PHE A 143 21.46 6.51 -14.75
N ASN A 144 20.48 6.33 -15.63
CA ASN A 144 20.57 6.75 -17.03
C ASN A 144 20.25 8.24 -17.27
N ALA A 145 19.59 8.89 -16.29
CA ALA A 145 19.14 10.28 -16.42
C ALA A 145 20.27 11.28 -16.79
N PRO A 146 21.49 11.23 -16.21
CA PRO A 146 22.56 12.16 -16.57
C PRO A 146 22.96 12.04 -18.04
N MET A 147 23.08 10.82 -18.55
CA MET A 147 23.45 10.58 -19.96
C MET A 147 22.35 11.06 -20.92
N GLN A 148 21.09 10.73 -20.59
CA GLN A 148 19.93 11.18 -21.37
C GLN A 148 19.81 12.72 -21.38
N THR A 149 20.06 13.35 -20.22
CA THR A 149 20.05 14.81 -20.10
C THR A 149 21.13 15.46 -20.97
N PHE A 150 22.34 14.89 -20.97
CA PHE A 150 23.44 15.36 -21.81
C PHE A 150 23.09 15.29 -23.30
N VAL A 151 22.59 14.14 -23.78
CA VAL A 151 22.16 13.97 -25.18
C VAL A 151 21.03 14.95 -25.53
N ARG A 152 20.08 15.14 -24.61
CA ARG A 152 18.99 16.09 -24.79
C ARG A 152 19.48 17.52 -24.91
N LEU A 153 20.45 17.93 -24.08
CA LEU A 153 21.04 19.26 -24.14
C LEU A 153 21.78 19.51 -25.46
N LEU A 154 22.46 18.52 -26.01
CA LEU A 154 23.09 18.62 -27.34
C LEU A 154 22.07 18.78 -28.47
N ASN A 155 20.89 18.19 -28.34
CA ASN A 155 19.82 18.29 -29.34
C ASN A 155 18.91 19.54 -29.16
N VAL A 156 18.97 20.23 -28.03
CA VAL A 156 18.14 21.42 -27.76
C VAL A 156 18.28 22.51 -28.80
N PRO A 157 19.49 22.92 -29.28
CA PRO A 157 19.63 23.97 -30.27
C PRO A 157 18.90 23.66 -31.59
N ALA A 158 19.04 22.42 -32.06
CA ALA A 158 18.40 21.97 -33.30
C ALA A 158 16.87 21.92 -33.19
N THR A 159 16.36 21.40 -32.09
CA THR A 159 14.90 21.34 -31.82
C THR A 159 14.28 22.72 -31.62
N GLN A 160 14.97 23.62 -30.91
CA GLN A 160 14.50 25.00 -30.75
C GLN A 160 14.48 25.75 -32.08
N MET A 161 15.49 25.59 -32.94
CA MET A 161 15.53 26.21 -34.27
C MET A 161 14.38 25.70 -35.14
N ALA A 162 14.14 24.39 -35.15
CA ALA A 162 13.01 23.79 -35.85
C ALA A 162 11.65 24.32 -35.34
N ALA A 163 11.49 24.45 -34.04
CA ALA A 163 10.27 24.98 -33.42
C ALA A 163 10.01 26.44 -33.77
N VAL A 164 11.05 27.28 -33.78
CA VAL A 164 10.93 28.70 -34.21
C VAL A 164 10.56 28.81 -35.67
N LEU A 165 11.16 28.01 -36.55
CA LEU A 165 10.81 27.99 -37.99
C LEU A 165 9.38 27.53 -38.21
N ALA A 166 8.94 26.48 -37.47
CA ALA A 166 7.56 26.01 -37.53
C ALA A 166 6.55 27.05 -37.01
N ALA A 167 6.88 27.78 -35.97
CA ALA A 167 6.05 28.87 -35.43
C ALA A 167 5.93 30.02 -36.42
N LYS A 168 7.05 30.40 -37.08
CA LYS A 168 7.07 31.45 -38.11
C LYS A 168 6.28 31.04 -39.33
N ALA A 169 6.36 29.78 -39.76
CA ALA A 169 5.58 29.26 -40.89
C ALA A 169 4.07 29.31 -40.60
N LYS A 170 3.65 28.99 -39.36
CA LYS A 170 2.25 29.11 -38.93
C LYS A 170 1.75 30.56 -38.92
N GLN A 171 2.60 31.51 -38.55
CA GLN A 171 2.23 32.94 -38.58
C GLN A 171 2.19 33.51 -39.99
N ALA A 172 2.95 32.98 -40.95
CA ALA A 172 2.99 33.43 -42.32
C ALA A 172 1.92 32.75 -43.22
N GLY A 173 1.35 31.64 -42.78
CA GLY A 173 0.32 30.89 -43.51
C GLY A 173 -1.11 31.06 -42.98
N GLY A 174 -1.34 31.95 -42.03
CA GLY A 174 -2.65 32.47 -41.57
C GLY A 174 -2.74 33.91 -41.97
#